data_91acc26366ccdd22a7b9f1325bb18467
#
_entry.id   91acc26366ccdd22a7b9f1325bb18467
#
_cell.length_a   1.000
_cell.length_b   1.000
_cell.length_c   1.000
_cell.angle_alpha   90.00
_cell.angle_beta   90.00
_cell.angle_gamma   90.00
#
_symmetry.space_group_name_H-M   'P 1'
#
loop_
_entity.id
_entity.type
_entity.pdbx_description
1 polymer ?
#
loop_
_entity_poly.entity_id
_entity_poly.type
_entity_poly.pdbx_seq_one_letter_code
_entity_poly.pdbx_strand_id
1 'polypeptide(L)'
;LGHEVVNYGTDTYESCNYPEFGEKIGNAVASGEVEQGIAICGTGAGISLAANKVNGIRAVVCSDPYTARMAKEHNNANIIAFGARVIGIETAKCIVDAWLNAKFEGGRHATRVDMIMDVEKRNHNL
;
A
#
# COMPACT_ATOMS: atom_id res chain seq x y z
N LEU A 1 2.54 -8.29 -17.13
CA LEU A 1 1.13 -7.90 -17.21
C LEU A 1 0.92 -6.47 -17.72
N GLY A 2 1.92 -5.88 -18.36
CA GLY A 2 1.79 -4.56 -18.96
C GLY A 2 1.96 -3.38 -18.02
N HIS A 3 2.41 -3.63 -16.77
CA HIS A 3 2.69 -2.56 -15.82
C HIS A 3 4.16 -2.13 -15.91
N GLU A 4 4.38 -0.83 -15.84
CA GLU A 4 5.73 -0.29 -15.68
C GLU A 4 6.08 -0.29 -14.20
N VAL A 5 7.20 -0.92 -13.84
CA VAL A 5 7.63 -1.06 -12.45
C VAL A 5 8.84 -0.20 -12.17
N VAL A 6 8.76 0.62 -11.13
CA VAL A 6 9.89 1.42 -10.63
C VAL A 6 10.27 0.89 -9.25
N ASN A 7 11.54 0.54 -9.08
CA ASN A 7 12.04 0.00 -7.80
C ASN A 7 12.55 1.13 -6.90
N TYR A 8 11.87 1.35 -5.78
CA TYR A 8 12.30 2.30 -4.74
C TYR A 8 12.95 1.60 -3.55
N GLY A 9 13.15 0.29 -3.62
CA GLY A 9 13.67 -0.50 -2.52
C GLY A 9 15.18 -0.64 -2.51
N THR A 10 15.66 -1.59 -1.72
CA THR A 10 17.07 -1.94 -1.64
C THR A 10 17.36 -3.21 -2.42
N ASP A 11 18.52 -3.24 -3.07
CA ASP A 11 19.01 -4.41 -3.80
C ASP A 11 20.16 -5.11 -3.06
N THR A 12 20.43 -4.74 -1.81
CA THR A 12 21.50 -5.33 -1.00
C THR A 12 20.91 -6.20 0.10
N TYR A 13 21.74 -7.09 0.65
CA TYR A 13 21.38 -7.93 1.79
C TYR A 13 21.63 -7.24 3.13
N GLU A 14 22.13 -6.01 3.12
CA GLU A 14 22.37 -5.27 4.33
C GLU A 14 21.06 -4.88 5.00
N SER A 15 21.05 -4.85 6.34
CA SER A 15 19.92 -4.36 7.10
C SER A 15 19.63 -2.90 6.75
N CYS A 16 18.36 -2.57 6.60
CA CYS A 16 17.94 -1.21 6.30
C CYS A 16 16.80 -0.77 7.22
N ASN A 17 16.62 0.53 7.34
CA ASN A 17 15.53 1.11 8.11
C ASN A 17 14.30 1.21 7.22
N TYR A 18 13.36 0.29 7.39
CA TYR A 18 12.15 0.21 6.56
C TYR A 18 11.31 1.51 6.52
N PRO A 19 11.27 2.36 7.58
CA PRO A 19 10.49 3.60 7.50
C PRO A 19 10.94 4.54 6.38
N GLU A 20 12.22 4.56 6.05
CA GLU A 20 12.73 5.35 4.94
C GLU A 20 12.11 4.93 3.62
N PHE A 21 11.95 3.62 3.41
CA PHE A 21 11.34 3.08 2.20
C PHE A 21 9.83 3.25 2.20
N GLY A 22 9.19 3.13 3.36
CA GLY A 22 7.76 3.41 3.51
C GLY A 22 7.42 4.85 3.15
N GLU A 23 8.20 5.79 3.66
CA GLU A 23 8.03 7.21 3.33
C GLU A 23 8.28 7.47 1.84
N LYS A 24 9.32 6.87 1.29
CA LYS A 24 9.70 7.04 -0.10
C LYS A 24 8.59 6.59 -1.06
N ILE A 25 8.03 5.39 -0.85
CA ILE A 25 6.94 4.91 -1.68
C ILE A 25 5.67 5.73 -1.44
N GLY A 26 5.41 6.13 -0.21
CA GLY A 26 4.28 6.99 0.11
C GLY A 26 4.34 8.31 -0.64
N ASN A 27 5.49 8.97 -0.62
CA ASN A 27 5.70 10.23 -1.36
C ASN A 27 5.56 10.04 -2.87
N ALA A 28 6.08 8.95 -3.41
CA ALA A 28 5.99 8.68 -4.85
C ALA A 28 4.54 8.51 -5.30
N VAL A 29 3.73 7.80 -4.52
CA VAL A 29 2.30 7.62 -4.81
C VAL A 29 1.53 8.92 -4.59
N ALA A 30 1.76 9.61 -3.48
CA ALA A 30 1.05 10.84 -3.14
C ALA A 30 1.31 11.96 -4.16
N SER A 31 2.51 12.05 -4.70
CA SER A 31 2.88 13.06 -5.69
C SER A 31 2.40 12.74 -7.10
N GLY A 32 1.91 11.53 -7.34
CA GLY A 32 1.51 11.08 -8.67
C GLY A 32 2.66 10.59 -9.55
N GLU A 33 3.88 10.50 -9.01
CA GLU A 33 5.02 9.96 -9.74
C GLU A 33 4.76 8.52 -10.18
N VAL A 34 4.09 7.75 -9.31
CA VAL A 34 3.54 6.43 -9.64
C VAL A 34 2.08 6.39 -9.21
N GLU A 35 1.29 5.52 -9.84
CA GLU A 35 -0.14 5.44 -9.56
C GLU A 35 -0.44 4.71 -8.25
N GLN A 36 0.31 3.66 -7.97
CA GLN A 36 0.10 2.82 -6.80
C GLN A 36 1.40 2.13 -6.42
N GLY A 37 1.46 1.62 -5.20
CA GLY A 37 2.68 1.05 -4.67
C GLY A 37 2.50 -0.30 -4.02
N ILE A 38 3.61 -1.05 -3.98
CA ILE A 38 3.71 -2.32 -3.26
C ILE A 38 4.86 -2.17 -2.27
N ALA A 39 4.60 -2.40 -0.99
CA ALA A 39 5.59 -2.24 0.07
C ALA A 39 5.82 -3.59 0.77
N ILE A 40 7.07 -3.98 0.88
CA ILE A 40 7.44 -5.28 1.46
C ILE A 40 8.50 -5.06 2.55
N CYS A 41 8.26 -5.62 3.73
CA CYS A 41 9.27 -5.72 4.77
C CYS A 41 9.13 -7.10 5.45
N GLY A 42 9.65 -7.29 6.64
CA GLY A 42 9.56 -8.59 7.32
C GLY A 42 8.12 -9.05 7.54
N THR A 43 7.25 -8.16 8.01
CA THR A 43 5.84 -8.46 8.29
C THR A 43 4.88 -7.68 7.41
N GLY A 44 5.32 -6.60 6.79
CA GLY A 44 4.48 -5.64 6.08
C GLY A 44 3.88 -4.58 7.00
N ALA A 45 3.84 -4.84 8.30
CA ALA A 45 3.19 -3.93 9.26
C ALA A 45 3.92 -2.60 9.38
N GLY A 46 5.22 -2.65 9.66
CA GLY A 46 5.99 -1.41 9.88
C GLY A 46 6.04 -0.51 8.66
N ILE A 47 6.29 -1.09 7.49
CA ILE A 47 6.39 -0.30 6.27
C ILE A 47 5.05 0.32 5.88
N SER A 48 3.93 -0.38 6.15
CA SER A 48 2.59 0.19 5.90
C SER A 48 2.29 1.34 6.85
N LEU A 49 2.69 1.22 8.12
CA LEU A 49 2.55 2.31 9.08
C LEU A 49 3.31 3.56 8.63
N ALA A 50 4.55 3.38 8.19
CA ALA A 50 5.37 4.49 7.70
C ALA A 50 4.75 5.15 6.46
N ALA A 51 4.30 4.34 5.49
CA ALA A 51 3.65 4.86 4.29
C ALA A 51 2.39 5.65 4.63
N ASN A 52 1.59 5.17 5.59
CA ASN A 52 0.35 5.83 6.01
C ASN A 52 0.58 7.17 6.72
N LYS A 53 1.80 7.48 7.15
CA LYS A 53 2.11 8.80 7.70
C LYS A 53 2.23 9.88 6.62
N VAL A 54 2.29 9.49 5.36
CA VAL A 54 2.29 10.44 4.24
C VAL A 54 0.84 10.76 3.88
N ASN A 55 0.51 12.05 3.80
CA ASN A 55 -0.84 12.48 3.46
C ASN A 55 -1.26 11.95 2.08
N GLY A 56 -2.48 11.46 2.00
CA GLY A 56 -3.02 10.92 0.77
C GLY A 56 -2.81 9.42 0.59
N ILE A 57 -2.11 8.76 1.51
CA ILE A 57 -1.81 7.33 1.41
C ILE A 57 -2.81 6.51 2.22
N ARG A 58 -3.31 5.46 1.59
CA ARG A 58 -4.12 4.41 2.19
C ARG A 58 -3.41 3.09 1.92
N ALA A 59 -2.43 2.78 2.77
CA ALA A 59 -1.68 1.54 2.69
C ALA A 59 -2.34 0.47 3.56
N VAL A 60 -2.54 -0.70 2.99
CA VAL A 60 -3.16 -1.83 3.70
C VAL A 60 -2.18 -3.00 3.70
N VAL A 61 -1.87 -3.50 4.89
CA VAL A 61 -1.09 -4.71 5.04
C VAL A 61 -2.03 -5.90 4.95
N CYS A 62 -1.68 -6.91 4.16
CA CYS A 62 -2.49 -8.10 4.01
C CYS A 62 -1.64 -9.34 3.79
N SER A 63 -2.22 -10.50 4.12
CA SER A 63 -1.55 -11.79 4.00
C SER A 63 -2.35 -12.78 3.15
N ASP A 64 -3.40 -12.31 2.49
CA ASP A 64 -4.27 -13.15 1.67
C ASP A 64 -4.85 -12.34 0.49
N PRO A 65 -5.22 -13.03 -0.60
CA PRO A 65 -5.76 -12.35 -1.79
C PRO A 65 -7.13 -11.70 -1.57
N TYR A 66 -7.96 -12.25 -0.70
CA TYR A 66 -9.28 -11.69 -0.44
C TYR A 66 -9.17 -10.30 0.19
N THR A 67 -8.34 -10.17 1.23
CA THR A 67 -8.10 -8.88 1.88
C THR A 67 -7.51 -7.87 0.89
N ALA A 68 -6.61 -8.32 0.04
CA ALA A 68 -6.01 -7.46 -1.00
C ALA A 68 -7.07 -6.93 -1.97
N ARG A 69 -7.97 -7.80 -2.42
CA ARG A 69 -9.07 -7.40 -3.30
C ARG A 69 -10.00 -6.40 -2.63
N MET A 70 -10.38 -6.68 -1.39
CA MET A 70 -11.25 -5.77 -0.63
C MET A 70 -10.58 -4.44 -0.35
N ALA A 71 -9.28 -4.44 -0.10
CA ALA A 71 -8.52 -3.21 0.08
C ALA A 71 -8.67 -2.26 -1.12
N LYS A 72 -8.71 -2.79 -2.33
CA LYS A 72 -8.95 -1.99 -3.54
C LYS A 72 -10.43 -1.67 -3.69
N GLU A 73 -11.29 -2.69 -3.70
CA GLU A 73 -12.72 -2.52 -4.00
C GLU A 73 -13.43 -1.63 -2.99
N HIS A 74 -13.11 -1.76 -1.72
CA HIS A 74 -13.81 -1.07 -0.63
C HIS A 74 -13.05 0.13 -0.09
N ASN A 75 -11.73 0.07 -0.01
CA ASN A 75 -10.92 1.09 0.67
C ASN A 75 -10.13 1.98 -0.29
N ASN A 76 -10.17 1.67 -1.57
CA ASN A 76 -9.38 2.37 -2.58
C ASN A 76 -7.92 2.50 -2.14
N ALA A 77 -7.37 1.41 -1.62
CA ALA A 77 -5.99 1.39 -1.16
C ALA A 77 -5.05 1.67 -2.33
N ASN A 78 -4.17 2.63 -2.14
CA ASN A 78 -3.18 2.99 -3.17
C ASN A 78 -1.81 2.37 -2.90
N ILE A 79 -1.63 1.74 -1.75
CA ILE A 79 -0.46 0.92 -1.45
C ILE A 79 -0.94 -0.37 -0.79
N ILE A 80 -0.40 -1.49 -1.25
CA ILE A 80 -0.58 -2.79 -0.59
C ILE A 80 0.76 -3.19 0.03
N ALA A 81 0.72 -3.75 1.23
CA ALA A 81 1.94 -4.17 1.92
C ALA A 81 1.81 -5.63 2.38
N PHE A 82 2.93 -6.33 2.41
CA PHE A 82 2.97 -7.69 2.96
C PHE A 82 4.37 -8.02 3.47
N GLY A 83 4.47 -9.15 4.16
CA GLY A 83 5.69 -9.54 4.83
C GLY A 83 6.39 -10.71 4.16
N ALA A 84 7.66 -10.53 3.79
CA ALA A 84 8.46 -11.57 3.18
C ALA A 84 8.70 -12.76 4.13
N ARG A 85 8.59 -12.54 5.44
CA ARG A 85 8.72 -13.61 6.45
C ARG A 85 7.38 -14.27 6.78
N VAL A 86 6.28 -13.71 6.32
CA VAL A 86 4.92 -14.17 6.66
C VAL A 86 4.35 -15.03 5.55
N ILE A 87 4.57 -14.65 4.30
CA ILE A 87 3.99 -15.33 3.15
C ILE A 87 5.08 -15.79 2.19
N GLY A 88 4.77 -16.86 1.45
CA GLY A 88 5.63 -17.33 0.38
C GLY A 88 5.39 -16.57 -0.91
N ILE A 89 6.26 -16.80 -1.88
CA ILE A 89 6.23 -16.05 -3.14
C ILE A 89 4.94 -16.28 -3.95
N GLU A 90 4.39 -17.49 -3.92
CA GLU A 90 3.16 -17.77 -4.66
C GLU A 90 1.97 -17.04 -4.06
N THR A 91 1.89 -16.97 -2.73
CA THR A 91 0.85 -16.17 -2.06
C THR A 91 1.03 -14.69 -2.36
N ALA A 92 2.27 -14.21 -2.37
CA ALA A 92 2.56 -12.81 -2.73
C ALA A 92 2.07 -12.48 -4.14
N LYS A 93 2.30 -13.37 -5.10
CA LYS A 93 1.80 -13.20 -6.48
C LYS A 93 0.28 -13.13 -6.52
N CYS A 94 -0.40 -14.02 -5.78
CA CYS A 94 -1.86 -14.02 -5.71
C CYS A 94 -2.41 -12.72 -5.10
N ILE A 95 -1.74 -12.21 -4.07
CA ILE A 95 -2.11 -10.95 -3.42
C ILE A 95 -1.99 -9.78 -4.42
N VAL A 96 -0.86 -9.69 -5.10
CA VAL A 96 -0.61 -8.62 -6.08
C VAL A 96 -1.60 -8.70 -7.23
N ASP A 97 -1.83 -9.88 -7.78
CA ASP A 97 -2.79 -10.07 -8.86
C ASP A 97 -4.20 -9.67 -8.44
N ALA A 98 -4.65 -10.10 -7.26
CA ALA A 98 -5.98 -9.77 -6.76
C ALA A 98 -6.16 -8.26 -6.60
N TRP A 99 -5.14 -7.57 -6.09
CA TRP A 99 -5.19 -6.14 -5.88
C TRP A 99 -5.11 -5.35 -7.19
N LEU A 100 -4.18 -5.70 -8.08
CA LEU A 100 -4.01 -4.99 -9.35
C LEU A 100 -5.23 -5.13 -10.27
N ASN A 101 -5.90 -6.28 -10.25
CA ASN A 101 -7.05 -6.54 -11.11
C ASN A 101 -8.36 -6.04 -10.54
N ALA A 102 -8.39 -5.63 -9.28
CA ALA A 102 -9.59 -5.10 -8.65
C ALA A 102 -9.76 -3.60 -8.99
N LYS A 103 -11.00 -3.14 -8.89
CA LYS A 103 -11.34 -1.74 -9.10
C LYS A 103 -12.16 -1.23 -7.92
N PHE A 104 -11.95 0.04 -7.57
CA PHE A 104 -12.72 0.67 -6.52
C PHE A 104 -14.19 0.72 -6.93
N GLU A 105 -15.07 0.21 -6.07
CA GLU A 105 -16.50 0.12 -6.35
C GLU A 105 -17.23 1.46 -6.21
N GLY A 106 -16.70 2.38 -5.42
CA GLY A 106 -17.38 3.65 -5.17
C GLY A 106 -18.63 3.48 -4.31
N GLY A 107 -19.68 4.25 -4.60
CA GLY A 107 -20.93 4.19 -3.86
C GLY A 107 -20.75 4.44 -2.36
N ARG A 108 -21.31 3.55 -1.53
CA ARG A 108 -21.18 3.64 -0.07
C ARG A 108 -19.72 3.58 0.40
N HIS A 109 -18.86 2.89 -0.36
CA HIS A 109 -17.44 2.78 -0.03
C HIS A 109 -16.73 4.11 -0.24
N ALA A 110 -17.10 4.87 -1.25
CA ALA A 110 -16.55 6.21 -1.48
C ALA A 110 -16.82 7.14 -0.30
N THR A 111 -18.03 7.12 0.24
CA THR A 111 -18.38 7.88 1.43
C THR A 111 -17.46 7.55 2.60
N ARG A 112 -17.22 6.25 2.82
CA ARG A 112 -16.37 5.80 3.93
C ARG A 112 -14.90 6.14 3.72
N VAL A 113 -14.40 6.03 2.49
CA VAL A 113 -13.03 6.45 2.17
C VAL A 113 -12.87 7.95 2.39
N ASP A 114 -13.86 8.75 1.97
CA ASP A 114 -13.83 10.19 2.20
C ASP A 114 -13.79 10.52 3.70
N MET A 115 -14.52 9.76 4.52
CA MET A 115 -14.49 9.93 5.96
C MET A 115 -13.11 9.62 6.55
N ILE A 116 -12.43 8.60 6.03
CA ILE A 116 -11.03 8.30 6.42
C ILE A 116 -10.13 9.48 6.07
N MET A 117 -10.26 10.02 4.87
CA MET A 117 -9.44 11.14 4.44
C MET A 117 -9.75 12.42 5.24
N ASP A 118 -10.99 12.59 5.67
CA ASP A 118 -11.36 13.70 6.54
C ASP A 118 -10.71 13.60 7.93
N VAL A 119 -10.56 12.39 8.45
CA VAL A 119 -9.80 12.16 9.70
C VAL A 119 -8.37 12.63 9.52
N GLU A 120 -7.75 12.29 8.40
CA GLU A 120 -6.39 12.73 8.09
C GLU A 120 -6.30 14.27 8.10
N LYS A 121 -7.20 14.95 7.41
CA LYS A 121 -7.21 16.41 7.33
C LYS A 121 -7.35 17.07 8.70
N ARG A 122 -8.23 16.53 9.53
CA ARG A 122 -8.47 17.11 10.87
C ARG A 122 -7.26 16.94 11.78
N ASN A 123 -6.46 15.92 11.62
CA ASN A 123 -5.38 15.58 12.54
C ASN A 123 -3.99 15.94 12.02
N HIS A 124 -3.85 16.21 10.73
CA HIS A 124 -2.58 16.57 10.10
C HIS A 124 -2.52 18.01 9.65
N ASN A 125 -3.42 18.81 10.17
CA ASN A 125 -3.55 20.20 9.80
C ASN A 125 -2.66 21.06 10.70
N LEU A 126 -1.37 20.94 10.50
CA LEU A 126 -0.37 21.67 11.29
C LEU A 126 0.28 22.78 10.49
#